data_d3b59537f5658e850d94a812ecd37c76
#
_entry.id   d3b59537f5658e850d94a812ecd37c76
#
_cell.length_a   1.000
_cell.length_b   1.000
_cell.length_c   1.000
_cell.angle_alpha   90.00
_cell.angle_beta   90.00
_cell.angle_gamma   90.00
#
_symmetry.space_group_name_H-M   'P 1'
#
loop_
_entity.id
_entity.type
_entity.pdbx_description
1 polymer ?
#
loop_
_entity_poly.entity_id
_entity_poly.type
_entity_poly.pdbx_seq_one_letter_code
_entity_poly.pdbx_strand_id
1 'polypeptide(L)'
;MGSFNRRDFLKASIAGAGLLATAPRLLRAAGPVAHFNGADIVELGKTGIKVSRLAQGTGFNGYNHSSEHTRQGKAAFDRLLRHSLDEGISFIDMADLYGSHPFVKDVIKDLPRNKLSLLSKIWPENASWVKSSGGAKEEVDRFRKELGTDHLDVCLIH
;
A
#
# COMPACT_ATOMS: atom_id res chain seq x y z
N MET A 1 -22.18 -34.44 -5.38
CA MET A 1 -21.82 -33.06 -5.76
C MET A 1 -21.40 -33.11 -7.23
N GLY A 2 -22.23 -32.64 -8.16
CA GLY A 2 -21.90 -32.62 -9.59
C GLY A 2 -20.81 -31.60 -9.88
N SER A 3 -19.78 -31.97 -10.63
CA SER A 3 -18.73 -31.05 -11.04
C SER A 3 -19.26 -30.09 -12.11
N PHE A 4 -19.19 -28.80 -11.81
CA PHE A 4 -19.53 -27.73 -12.74
C PHE A 4 -18.42 -27.64 -13.81
N ASN A 5 -18.75 -27.96 -15.06
CA ASN A 5 -17.77 -28.00 -16.14
C ASN A 5 -17.86 -26.78 -17.08
N ARG A 6 -16.87 -26.61 -17.98
CA ARG A 6 -16.79 -25.46 -18.89
C ARG A 6 -18.04 -25.31 -19.77
N ARG A 7 -18.69 -26.41 -20.12
CA ARG A 7 -19.89 -26.43 -20.97
C ARG A 7 -21.10 -25.89 -20.22
N ASP A 8 -21.22 -26.19 -18.92
CA ASP A 8 -22.28 -25.69 -18.05
C ASP A 8 -22.10 -24.19 -17.79
N PHE A 9 -20.85 -23.72 -17.65
CA PHE A 9 -20.52 -22.30 -17.58
C PHE A 9 -20.96 -21.54 -18.83
N LEU A 10 -20.64 -22.06 -20.01
CA LEU A 10 -21.03 -21.43 -21.29
C LEU A 10 -22.55 -21.38 -21.46
N LYS A 11 -23.27 -22.46 -21.11
CA LYS A 11 -24.74 -22.49 -21.16
C LYS A 11 -25.35 -21.46 -20.19
N ALA A 12 -24.82 -21.35 -18.99
CA ALA A 12 -25.28 -20.36 -18.00
C ALA A 12 -25.01 -18.93 -18.48
N SER A 13 -23.88 -18.69 -19.16
CA SER A 13 -23.51 -17.37 -19.71
C SER A 13 -24.45 -16.98 -20.90
N ILE A 14 -24.82 -17.91 -21.76
CA ILE A 14 -25.75 -17.66 -22.86
C ILE A 14 -27.16 -17.39 -22.35
N ALA A 15 -27.61 -18.11 -21.31
CA ALA A 15 -28.90 -17.87 -20.68
C ALA A 15 -28.93 -16.50 -19.95
N GLY A 16 -27.82 -16.09 -19.36
CA GLY A 16 -27.66 -14.76 -18.77
C GLY A 16 -27.71 -13.62 -19.80
N ALA A 17 -27.08 -13.81 -20.97
CA ALA A 17 -27.11 -12.85 -22.05
C ALA A 17 -28.52 -12.67 -22.68
N GLY A 18 -29.30 -13.73 -22.74
CA GLY A 18 -30.69 -13.68 -23.19
C GLY A 18 -31.60 -12.88 -22.27
N LEU A 19 -31.38 -12.96 -20.95
CA LEU A 19 -32.10 -12.18 -19.94
C LEU A 19 -31.74 -10.67 -20.01
N LEU A 20 -30.51 -10.33 -20.34
CA LEU A 20 -30.05 -8.95 -20.52
C LEU A 20 -30.67 -8.28 -21.75
N ALA A 21 -30.93 -9.05 -22.85
CA ALA A 21 -31.56 -8.53 -24.04
C ALA A 21 -33.08 -8.20 -23.83
N THR A 22 -33.72 -8.81 -22.84
CA THR A 22 -35.16 -8.59 -22.56
C THR A 22 -35.40 -7.57 -21.43
N ALA A 23 -34.38 -7.07 -20.78
CA ALA A 23 -34.46 -6.12 -19.68
C ALA A 23 -33.62 -4.85 -19.91
N PRO A 24 -33.93 -4.04 -20.92
CA PRO A 24 -33.12 -2.84 -21.26
C PRO A 24 -33.07 -1.78 -20.14
N ARG A 25 -33.92 -1.89 -19.13
CA ARG A 25 -33.93 -0.98 -17.97
C ARG A 25 -32.94 -1.34 -16.87
N LEU A 26 -32.48 -2.59 -16.77
CA LEU A 26 -31.49 -3.00 -15.76
C LEU A 26 -30.06 -2.57 -16.15
N LEU A 27 -29.77 -2.40 -17.44
CA LEU A 27 -28.47 -1.89 -17.92
C LEU A 27 -28.29 -0.40 -17.73
N ARG A 28 -29.35 0.35 -17.41
CA ARG A 28 -29.30 1.80 -17.21
C ARG A 28 -28.91 2.22 -15.79
N ALA A 29 -28.72 1.26 -14.89
CA ALA A 29 -28.31 1.51 -13.50
C ALA A 29 -26.77 1.57 -13.29
N ALA A 30 -25.97 1.31 -14.33
CA ALA A 30 -24.55 1.64 -14.27
C ALA A 30 -24.42 3.15 -14.52
N GLY A 31 -24.42 3.94 -13.48
CA GLY A 31 -24.00 5.33 -13.52
C GLY A 31 -22.60 5.43 -14.16
N PRO A 32 -22.14 6.62 -14.52
CA PRO A 32 -20.82 6.79 -15.12
C PRO A 32 -19.79 6.07 -14.25
N VAL A 33 -18.99 5.21 -14.87
CA VAL A 33 -17.89 4.52 -14.17
C VAL A 33 -16.98 5.60 -13.62
N ALA A 34 -16.93 5.70 -12.30
CA ALA A 34 -16.04 6.65 -11.66
C ALA A 34 -14.60 6.28 -12.02
N HIS A 35 -13.92 7.16 -12.74
CA HIS A 35 -12.50 7.01 -13.00
C HIS A 35 -11.74 7.49 -11.76
N PHE A 36 -11.03 6.58 -11.12
CA PHE A 36 -10.15 6.87 -9.99
C PHE A 36 -8.71 6.96 -10.47
N ASN A 37 -8.01 8.01 -10.03
CA ASN A 37 -6.58 8.13 -10.22
C ASN A 37 -5.85 7.64 -8.95
N GLY A 38 -4.72 6.96 -9.09
CA GLY A 38 -3.89 6.52 -7.98
C GLY A 38 -3.36 7.68 -7.13
N ALA A 39 -3.15 8.83 -7.75
CA ALA A 39 -2.71 10.06 -7.10
C ALA A 39 -3.83 10.84 -6.40
N ASP A 40 -5.12 10.47 -6.58
CA ASP A 40 -6.21 11.15 -5.88
C ASP A 40 -5.96 11.14 -4.37
N ILE A 41 -6.06 12.30 -3.75
CA ILE A 41 -5.95 12.40 -2.29
C ILE A 41 -7.30 12.01 -1.67
N VAL A 42 -7.26 11.02 -0.82
CA VAL A 42 -8.40 10.48 -0.08
C VAL A 42 -8.13 10.50 1.42
N GLU A 43 -9.19 10.52 2.21
CA GLU A 43 -9.07 10.37 3.65
C GLU A 43 -9.05 8.88 4.04
N LEU A 44 -8.14 8.51 4.93
CA LEU A 44 -8.03 7.15 5.45
C LEU A 44 -9.14 6.91 6.48
N GLY A 45 -10.27 6.41 5.99
CA GLY A 45 -11.47 6.19 6.82
C GLY A 45 -12.00 7.49 7.42
N LYS A 46 -12.06 7.57 8.77
CA LYS A 46 -12.51 8.73 9.55
C LYS A 46 -11.38 9.33 10.39
N THR A 47 -10.14 9.11 10.01
CA THR A 47 -8.97 9.50 10.80
C THR A 47 -8.53 10.94 10.58
N GLY A 48 -9.00 11.59 9.51
CA GLY A 48 -8.49 12.88 9.07
C GLY A 48 -7.15 12.79 8.32
N ILE A 49 -6.51 11.62 8.29
CA ILE A 49 -5.23 11.41 7.60
C ILE A 49 -5.50 11.36 6.09
N LYS A 50 -4.84 12.23 5.34
CA LYS A 50 -4.93 12.29 3.89
C LYS A 50 -3.80 11.50 3.26
N VAL A 51 -4.14 10.64 2.31
CA VAL A 51 -3.19 9.77 1.60
C VAL A 51 -3.49 9.79 0.10
N SER A 52 -2.49 9.52 -0.75
CA SER A 52 -2.80 9.16 -2.14
C SER A 52 -3.55 7.82 -2.17
N ARG A 53 -4.47 7.66 -3.12
CA ARG A 53 -5.31 6.45 -3.24
C ARG A 53 -4.49 5.19 -3.41
N LEU A 54 -3.39 5.24 -4.14
CA LEU A 54 -2.37 4.20 -4.17
C LEU A 54 -1.23 4.52 -3.21
N ALA A 55 -0.59 3.48 -2.70
CA ALA A 55 0.63 3.59 -1.94
C ALA A 55 1.81 3.00 -2.73
N GLN A 56 2.99 3.61 -2.61
CA GLN A 56 4.23 3.00 -3.04
C GLN A 56 4.69 2.00 -1.99
N GLY A 57 4.55 0.72 -2.28
CA GLY A 57 5.08 -0.36 -1.45
C GLY A 57 6.60 -0.47 -1.58
N THR A 58 7.27 -0.83 -0.50
CA THR A 58 8.74 -0.97 -0.45
C THR A 58 9.20 -2.38 -0.06
N GLY A 59 8.26 -3.33 0.09
CA GLY A 59 8.50 -4.60 0.77
C GLY A 59 8.29 -5.86 -0.07
N PHE A 60 8.30 -5.81 -1.40
CA PHE A 60 8.13 -7.04 -2.17
C PHE A 60 9.20 -8.09 -1.78
N ASN A 61 8.75 -9.29 -1.40
CA ASN A 61 9.60 -10.34 -0.81
C ASN A 61 10.45 -9.81 0.37
N GLY A 62 9.84 -8.95 1.22
CA GLY A 62 10.50 -8.35 2.37
C GLY A 62 10.60 -9.31 3.55
N TYR A 63 11.83 -9.58 4.00
CA TYR A 63 12.13 -10.38 5.17
C TYR A 63 13.54 -10.06 5.68
N ASN A 64 13.75 -10.18 6.98
CA ASN A 64 15.05 -10.02 7.63
C ASN A 64 15.74 -8.69 7.24
N HIS A 65 15.03 -7.59 7.37
CA HIS A 65 15.47 -6.22 7.03
C HIS A 65 15.99 -6.06 5.59
N SER A 66 15.38 -6.77 4.65
CA SER A 66 15.70 -6.70 3.22
C SER A 66 14.45 -6.93 2.38
N SER A 67 14.38 -6.33 1.21
CA SER A 67 13.32 -6.54 0.21
C SER A 67 13.91 -6.55 -1.19
N GLU A 68 13.15 -7.00 -2.20
CA GLU A 68 13.59 -6.89 -3.59
C GLU A 68 13.93 -5.43 -3.96
N HIS A 69 13.17 -4.47 -3.44
CA HIS A 69 13.43 -3.06 -3.68
C HIS A 69 14.78 -2.62 -3.10
N THR A 70 15.11 -3.00 -1.87
CA THR A 70 16.40 -2.65 -1.25
C THR A 70 17.58 -3.39 -1.88
N ARG A 71 17.38 -4.64 -2.33
CA ARG A 71 18.41 -5.44 -3.03
C ARG A 71 18.81 -4.89 -4.40
N GLN A 72 17.93 -4.12 -5.06
CA GLN A 72 18.28 -3.42 -6.30
C GLN A 72 19.28 -2.26 -6.08
N GLY A 73 19.52 -1.91 -4.83
CA GLY A 73 20.46 -0.86 -4.45
C GLY A 73 19.86 0.55 -4.44
N LYS A 74 20.59 1.47 -3.81
CA LYS A 74 20.11 2.84 -3.52
C LYS A 74 19.68 3.61 -4.77
N ALA A 75 20.43 3.54 -5.84
CA ALA A 75 20.13 4.29 -7.07
C ALA A 75 18.83 3.84 -7.75
N ALA A 76 18.54 2.53 -7.73
CA ALA A 76 17.31 2.00 -8.30
C ALA A 76 16.11 2.33 -7.40
N PHE A 77 16.27 2.19 -6.09
CA PHE A 77 15.24 2.54 -5.11
C PHE A 77 14.89 4.04 -5.16
N ASP A 78 15.90 4.91 -5.23
CA ASP A 78 15.73 6.37 -5.33
C ASP A 78 14.93 6.74 -6.59
N ARG A 79 15.31 6.21 -7.74
CA ARG A 79 14.57 6.45 -8.99
C ARG A 79 13.12 5.99 -8.91
N LEU A 80 12.87 4.80 -8.37
CA LEU A 80 11.52 4.26 -8.24
C LEU A 80 10.66 5.16 -7.34
N LEU A 81 11.17 5.50 -6.16
CA LEU A 81 10.40 6.27 -5.20
C LEU A 81 10.17 7.72 -5.67
N ARG A 82 11.19 8.36 -6.27
CA ARG A 82 11.01 9.70 -6.86
C ARG A 82 10.01 9.69 -8.00
N HIS A 83 10.07 8.70 -8.89
CA HIS A 83 9.07 8.57 -9.94
C HIS A 83 7.65 8.45 -9.38
N SER A 84 7.44 7.63 -8.36
CA SER A 84 6.12 7.51 -7.70
C SER A 84 5.65 8.85 -7.11
N LEU A 85 6.56 9.58 -6.47
CA LEU A 85 6.25 10.91 -5.92
C LEU A 85 5.93 11.95 -7.02
N ASP A 86 6.66 11.92 -8.14
CA ASP A 86 6.44 12.79 -9.30
C ASP A 86 5.07 12.51 -9.95
N GLU A 87 4.62 11.24 -9.93
CA GLU A 87 3.28 10.83 -10.35
C GLU A 87 2.19 11.12 -9.30
N GLY A 88 2.53 11.77 -8.19
CA GLY A 88 1.60 12.16 -7.14
C GLY A 88 1.27 11.06 -6.12
N ILE A 89 1.97 9.92 -6.14
CA ILE A 89 1.83 8.86 -5.14
C ILE A 89 2.66 9.25 -3.91
N SER A 90 2.01 9.85 -2.93
CA SER A 90 2.65 10.39 -1.72
C SER A 90 2.53 9.48 -0.50
N PHE A 91 1.75 8.40 -0.59
CA PHE A 91 1.59 7.41 0.46
C PHE A 91 2.66 6.33 0.32
N ILE A 92 3.58 6.22 1.29
CA ILE A 92 4.70 5.29 1.26
C ILE A 92 4.46 4.19 2.30
N ASP A 93 4.38 2.95 1.81
CA ASP A 93 4.17 1.75 2.64
C ASP A 93 5.50 1.05 2.91
N MET A 94 5.89 1.07 4.17
CA MET A 94 7.11 0.46 4.70
C MET A 94 6.79 -0.58 5.77
N ALA A 95 7.79 -1.30 6.21
CA ALA A 95 7.80 -2.07 7.45
C ALA A 95 9.23 -2.26 7.93
N ASP A 96 9.38 -2.57 9.20
CA ASP A 96 10.67 -2.91 9.80
C ASP A 96 11.39 -4.02 9.01
N LEU A 97 10.67 -5.11 8.72
CA LEU A 97 11.21 -6.26 7.98
C LEU A 97 11.75 -5.96 6.59
N TYR A 98 11.38 -4.82 6.00
CA TYR A 98 11.76 -4.51 4.61
C TYR A 98 13.14 -3.86 4.50
N GLY A 99 13.69 -3.32 5.61
CA GLY A 99 14.95 -2.60 5.62
C GLY A 99 14.94 -1.34 4.76
N SER A 100 13.76 -0.81 4.45
CA SER A 100 13.60 0.29 3.50
C SER A 100 13.70 1.68 4.13
N HIS A 101 13.61 1.82 5.46
CA HIS A 101 13.62 3.12 6.13
C HIS A 101 14.83 4.01 5.75
N PRO A 102 16.10 3.52 5.75
CA PRO A 102 17.24 4.35 5.37
C PRO A 102 17.20 4.78 3.90
N PHE A 103 16.64 3.96 3.03
CA PHE A 103 16.48 4.27 1.61
C PHE A 103 15.41 5.36 1.41
N VAL A 104 14.28 5.23 2.10
CA VAL A 104 13.21 6.24 2.06
C VAL A 104 13.71 7.56 2.63
N LYS A 105 14.44 7.55 3.76
CA LYS A 105 15.06 8.74 4.34
C LYS A 105 15.85 9.55 3.31
N ASP A 106 16.71 8.89 2.54
CA ASP A 106 17.56 9.55 1.56
C ASP A 106 16.75 10.29 0.48
N VAL A 107 15.57 9.76 0.14
CA VAL A 107 14.67 10.38 -0.85
C VAL A 107 13.86 11.53 -0.25
N ILE A 108 13.30 11.33 0.95
CA ILE A 108 12.33 12.29 1.53
C ILE A 108 12.95 13.46 2.28
N LYS A 109 14.25 13.42 2.62
CA LYS A 109 14.95 14.42 3.45
C LYS A 109 14.83 15.87 2.93
N ASP A 110 14.69 16.03 1.61
CA ASP A 110 14.59 17.33 0.95
C ASP A 110 13.13 17.69 0.58
N LEU A 111 12.17 16.89 1.00
CA LEU A 111 10.75 17.09 0.69
C LEU A 111 9.96 17.63 1.89
N PRO A 112 8.96 18.48 1.67
CA PRO A 112 8.09 18.93 2.75
C PRO A 112 7.35 17.75 3.38
N ARG A 113 7.57 17.52 4.69
CA ARG A 113 7.00 16.37 5.42
C ARG A 113 5.48 16.28 5.34
N ASN A 114 4.80 17.42 5.34
CA ASN A 114 3.34 17.52 5.27
C ASN A 114 2.75 17.15 3.89
N LYS A 115 3.58 16.89 2.89
CA LYS A 115 3.16 16.36 1.58
C LYS A 115 3.28 14.84 1.47
N LEU A 116 3.76 14.20 2.51
CA LEU A 116 4.00 12.76 2.55
C LEU A 116 3.10 12.11 3.59
N SER A 117 2.68 10.89 3.31
CA SER A 117 2.01 10.02 4.28
C SER A 117 2.85 8.76 4.45
N LEU A 118 3.43 8.61 5.63
CA LEU A 118 4.37 7.53 5.94
C LEU A 118 3.69 6.46 6.79
N LEU A 119 3.62 5.25 6.25
CA LEU A 119 3.16 4.07 6.97
C LEU A 119 4.33 3.13 7.22
N SER A 120 4.47 2.65 8.45
CA SER A 120 5.36 1.54 8.77
C SER A 120 4.67 0.51 9.66
N LYS A 121 5.32 -0.64 9.83
CA LYS A 121 4.75 -1.78 10.56
C LYS A 121 5.80 -2.33 11.52
N ILE A 122 5.37 -2.53 12.76
CA ILE A 122 6.19 -3.20 13.79
C ILE A 122 6.03 -4.71 13.60
N TRP A 123 7.13 -5.43 13.58
CA TRP A 123 7.12 -6.88 13.57
C TRP A 123 7.23 -7.41 15.00
N PRO A 124 6.15 -7.99 15.56
CA PRO A 124 6.25 -8.70 16.83
C PRO A 124 6.78 -10.10 16.57
N GLU A 125 7.85 -10.48 17.24
CA GLU A 125 8.36 -11.86 17.17
C GLU A 125 7.45 -12.78 17.99
N ASN A 126 6.96 -13.88 17.36
CA ASN A 126 6.09 -14.87 18.01
C ASN A 126 4.89 -14.24 18.74
N ALA A 127 4.24 -13.26 18.11
CA ALA A 127 3.11 -12.50 18.66
C ALA A 127 3.44 -11.73 19.97
N SER A 128 4.70 -11.52 20.28
CA SER A 128 5.17 -10.66 21.38
C SER A 128 6.21 -9.66 20.89
N TRP A 129 6.37 -8.57 21.62
CA TRP A 129 7.41 -7.60 21.32
C TRP A 129 8.78 -8.24 21.41
N VAL A 130 9.67 -7.88 20.49
CA VAL A 130 11.07 -8.31 20.56
C VAL A 130 11.65 -7.86 21.91
N LYS A 131 12.17 -8.78 22.71
CA LYS A 131 12.64 -8.48 24.09
C LYS A 131 13.66 -7.36 24.18
N SER A 132 14.42 -7.13 23.10
CA SER A 132 15.42 -6.06 23.01
C SER A 132 14.85 -4.69 22.62
N SER A 133 13.56 -4.60 22.25
CA SER A 133 12.99 -3.37 21.71
C SER A 133 12.35 -2.46 22.77
N GLY A 134 12.14 -2.94 23.99
CA GLY A 134 11.43 -2.20 25.01
C GLY A 134 9.94 -1.98 24.74
N GLY A 135 9.43 -2.38 23.57
CA GLY A 135 8.03 -2.31 23.19
C GLY A 135 7.72 -1.38 22.02
N ALA A 136 6.43 -1.15 21.78
CA ALA A 136 5.95 -0.41 20.61
C ALA A 136 6.48 1.02 20.52
N LYS A 137 6.63 1.70 21.67
CA LYS A 137 7.13 3.08 21.71
C LYS A 137 8.55 3.18 21.18
N GLU A 138 9.43 2.31 21.68
CA GLU A 138 10.83 2.27 21.30
C GLU A 138 11.00 1.91 19.83
N GLU A 139 10.17 0.99 19.30
CA GLU A 139 10.15 0.66 17.88
C GLU A 139 9.77 1.87 17.03
N VAL A 140 8.72 2.60 17.38
CA VAL A 140 8.31 3.80 16.66
C VAL A 140 9.39 4.89 16.75
N ASP A 141 10.01 5.07 17.92
CA ASP A 141 11.10 6.02 18.08
C ASP A 141 12.33 5.65 17.23
N ARG A 142 12.62 4.36 17.09
CA ARG A 142 13.66 3.86 16.18
C ARG A 142 13.30 4.16 14.72
N PHE A 143 12.08 3.87 14.27
CA PHE A 143 11.63 4.15 12.91
C PHE A 143 11.74 5.64 12.56
N ARG A 144 11.35 6.51 13.49
CA ARG A 144 11.49 7.96 13.32
C ARG A 144 12.95 8.39 13.12
N LYS A 145 13.88 7.80 13.87
CA LYS A 145 15.33 8.06 13.70
C LYS A 145 15.85 7.54 12.36
N GLU A 146 15.46 6.32 11.99
CA GLU A 146 15.84 5.71 10.73
C GLU A 146 15.35 6.51 9.53
N LEU A 147 14.12 7.02 9.59
CA LEU A 147 13.49 7.83 8.55
C LEU A 147 13.91 9.31 8.59
N GLY A 148 14.44 9.78 9.72
CA GLY A 148 14.77 11.20 9.91
C GLY A 148 13.52 12.09 9.98
N THR A 149 12.42 11.60 10.57
CA THR A 149 11.16 12.31 10.72
C THR A 149 10.72 12.41 12.17
N ASP A 150 9.87 13.35 12.49
CA ASP A 150 9.30 13.55 13.83
C ASP A 150 8.08 12.67 14.09
N HIS A 151 7.41 12.16 13.05
CA HIS A 151 6.24 11.29 13.18
C HIS A 151 6.06 10.32 12.02
N LEU A 152 5.28 9.26 12.25
CA LEU A 152 4.63 8.43 11.25
C LEU A 152 3.15 8.80 11.20
N ASP A 153 2.55 8.75 10.01
CA ASP A 153 1.10 8.99 9.86
C ASP A 153 0.30 7.74 10.24
N VAL A 154 0.85 6.57 9.93
CA VAL A 154 0.23 5.27 10.22
C VAL A 154 1.28 4.30 10.75
N CYS A 155 0.97 3.62 11.84
CA CYS A 155 1.78 2.51 12.35
C CYS A 155 0.90 1.28 12.55
N LEU A 156 1.26 0.18 11.93
CA LEU A 156 0.54 -1.10 12.02
C LEU A 156 1.34 -2.13 12.82
N ILE A 157 0.63 -3.13 13.31
CA ILE A 157 1.22 -4.40 13.72
C ILE A 157 1.22 -5.30 12.49
N HIS A 158 2.39 -5.83 12.18
CA HIS A 158 2.62 -6.57 10.95
C HIS A 158 2.13 -8.02 11.03
#